data_e4fff3975d678ab0ddb87bcf8c30b4b4
#
_entry.id   e4fff3975d678ab0ddb87bcf8c30b4b4
#
_cell.length_a   1.000
_cell.length_b   1.000
_cell.length_c   1.000
_cell.angle_alpha   90.00
_cell.angle_beta   90.00
_cell.angle_gamma   90.00
#
_symmetry.space_group_name_H-M   'P 1'
#
loop_
_entity.id
_entity.type
_entity.pdbx_description
1 polymer ?
#
loop_
_entity_poly.entity_id
_entity_poly.type
_entity_poly.pdbx_seq_one_letter_code
_entity_poly.pdbx_strand_id
1 'polypeptide(L)'
;MDIQKLLITGGTGLVGSAISTGTKLSSQDADLTIWEETYGILRQESPDSIIHCAARVGGVGSNINYKGEFFFENIMINTNVIEAARICGVKKLIAFLSTCVFPDDIEYPLTESKIHSGEPHSSNYPYAYAKRMVDIQIRAYREQYGLNYVSVIPTNVYGPNDNFNIDNGHVLPALIHKCYLAKNNNTDFSVWGSGKPLREFIYSEDVAKLTEWVLDEYDEDEPIIFTTSEEISIKDVVGLIVDAMGYEGKVNWQEDKPDGQYRKPSDNSKLKSYLPDFKFTPIDVGIKKSVEWFVENYEKARK
;
A
#
# COMPACT_ATOMS: atom_id res chain seq x y z
N MET A 1 22.47 11.59 20.86
CA MET A 1 21.69 10.45 20.35
C MET A 1 22.30 10.14 18.99
N ASP A 2 22.83 8.92 18.85
CA ASP A 2 23.28 8.49 17.53
C ASP A 2 22.08 8.53 16.59
N ILE A 3 22.25 9.22 15.45
CA ILE A 3 21.21 9.28 14.42
C ILE A 3 21.03 7.85 13.91
N GLN A 4 19.92 7.22 14.26
CA GLN A 4 19.59 5.89 13.73
C GLN A 4 19.56 5.97 12.20
N LYS A 5 20.38 5.14 11.55
CA LYS A 5 20.46 5.11 10.10
C LYS A 5 19.26 4.34 9.55
N LEU A 6 18.26 5.07 9.07
CA LEU A 6 17.04 4.52 8.51
C LEU A 6 17.20 4.30 7.00
N LEU A 7 16.87 3.10 6.53
CA LEU A 7 16.80 2.74 5.12
C LEU A 7 15.35 2.48 4.70
N ILE A 8 14.95 3.00 3.54
CA ILE A 8 13.59 2.82 3.01
C ILE A 8 13.68 2.15 1.65
N THR A 9 13.25 0.90 1.56
CA THR A 9 13.14 0.22 0.26
C THR A 9 11.83 0.62 -0.43
N GLY A 10 11.84 0.73 -1.76
CA GLY A 10 10.69 1.30 -2.47
C GLY A 10 10.47 2.79 -2.17
N GLY A 11 11.56 3.49 -1.83
CA GLY A 11 11.56 4.87 -1.35
C GLY A 11 11.02 5.92 -2.34
N THR A 12 10.91 5.58 -3.63
CA THR A 12 10.33 6.45 -4.68
C THR A 12 8.85 6.16 -4.94
N GLY A 13 8.28 5.12 -4.29
CA GLY A 13 6.88 4.73 -4.42
C GLY A 13 5.93 5.56 -3.57
N LEU A 14 4.64 5.23 -3.62
CA LEU A 14 3.54 5.92 -2.94
C LEU A 14 3.81 6.16 -1.44
N VAL A 15 4.11 5.11 -0.69
CA VAL A 15 4.37 5.21 0.76
C VAL A 15 5.79 5.69 1.03
N GLY A 16 6.79 5.08 0.40
CA GLY A 16 8.20 5.39 0.66
C GLY A 16 8.56 6.85 0.36
N SER A 17 7.94 7.47 -0.66
CA SER A 17 8.16 8.89 -0.97
C SER A 17 7.58 9.82 0.09
N ALA A 18 6.51 9.42 0.77
CA ALA A 18 5.84 10.20 1.80
C ALA A 18 6.59 10.18 3.16
N ILE A 19 7.46 9.20 3.39
CA ILE A 19 8.30 9.16 4.60
C ILE A 19 9.34 10.28 4.50
N SER A 20 9.42 11.10 5.56
CA SER A 20 10.18 12.35 5.51
C SER A 20 11.69 12.18 5.69
N THR A 21 12.12 11.11 6.38
CA THR A 21 13.52 10.88 6.79
C THR A 21 14.05 9.56 6.25
N GLY A 22 15.38 9.38 6.27
CA GLY A 22 16.05 8.14 5.88
C GLY A 22 16.56 8.13 4.43
N THR A 23 17.42 7.15 4.15
CA THR A 23 17.96 6.88 2.80
C THR A 23 16.92 6.10 1.99
N LYS A 24 16.54 6.62 0.83
CA LYS A 24 15.52 6.02 -0.05
C LYS A 24 16.16 5.19 -1.14
N LEU A 25 15.88 3.89 -1.18
CA LEU A 25 16.27 2.98 -2.25
C LEU A 25 15.11 2.79 -3.25
N SER A 26 15.47 2.75 -4.52
CA SER A 26 14.62 2.42 -5.66
C SER A 26 15.10 1.16 -6.37
N SER A 27 14.37 0.70 -7.39
CA SER A 27 14.80 -0.41 -8.25
C SER A 27 16.00 -0.07 -9.14
N GLN A 28 16.45 1.18 -9.15
CA GLN A 28 17.69 1.58 -9.86
C GLN A 28 18.93 1.36 -8.99
N ASP A 29 18.77 1.25 -7.68
CA ASP A 29 19.87 1.07 -6.73
C ASP A 29 20.20 -0.41 -6.53
N ALA A 30 19.19 -1.29 -6.53
CA ALA A 30 19.32 -2.74 -6.41
C ALA A 30 18.03 -3.46 -6.86
N ASP A 31 18.18 -4.62 -7.51
CA ASP A 31 17.08 -5.56 -7.72
C ASP A 31 16.92 -6.45 -6.49
N LEU A 32 15.88 -6.17 -5.68
CA LEU A 32 15.63 -6.89 -4.43
C LEU A 32 15.13 -8.34 -4.63
N THR A 33 14.86 -8.76 -5.87
CA THR A 33 14.62 -10.18 -6.20
C THR A 33 15.91 -10.99 -6.22
N ILE A 34 17.07 -10.32 -6.33
CA ILE A 34 18.39 -10.92 -6.40
C ILE A 34 19.07 -10.83 -5.03
N TRP A 35 19.42 -11.97 -4.45
CA TRP A 35 20.03 -12.05 -3.12
C TRP A 35 21.33 -11.23 -3.00
N GLU A 36 22.23 -11.40 -3.96
CA GLU A 36 23.54 -10.75 -3.95
C GLU A 36 23.43 -9.23 -3.95
N GLU A 37 22.49 -8.69 -4.72
CA GLU A 37 22.24 -7.24 -4.78
C GLU A 37 21.60 -6.75 -3.50
N THR A 38 20.57 -7.45 -3.00
CA THR A 38 19.89 -7.11 -1.75
C THR A 38 20.84 -7.11 -0.57
N TYR A 39 21.61 -8.18 -0.40
CA TYR A 39 22.57 -8.28 0.69
C TYR A 39 23.72 -7.25 0.52
N GLY A 40 24.19 -7.06 -0.71
CA GLY A 40 25.24 -6.10 -1.04
C GLY A 40 24.88 -4.68 -0.64
N ILE A 41 23.68 -4.21 -1.04
CA ILE A 41 23.23 -2.85 -0.72
C ILE A 41 22.95 -2.67 0.78
N LEU A 42 22.34 -3.64 1.46
CA LEU A 42 22.09 -3.54 2.90
C LEU A 42 23.41 -3.54 3.70
N ARG A 43 24.39 -4.33 3.29
CA ARG A 43 25.72 -4.34 3.89
C ARG A 43 26.46 -3.02 3.68
N GLN A 44 26.38 -2.43 2.48
CA GLN A 44 26.97 -1.14 2.16
C GLN A 44 26.34 -0.02 2.99
N GLU A 45 25.02 0.03 3.02
CA GLU A 45 24.27 1.03 3.75
C GLU A 45 24.35 0.86 5.27
N SER A 46 24.51 -0.36 5.77
CA SER A 46 24.59 -0.68 7.20
C SER A 46 23.52 0.04 8.04
N PRO A 47 22.22 -0.15 7.73
CA PRO A 47 21.15 0.56 8.43
C PRO A 47 20.91 -0.01 9.84
N ASP A 48 20.54 0.85 10.79
CA ASP A 48 20.03 0.42 12.09
C ASP A 48 18.57 -0.03 11.99
N SER A 49 17.81 0.60 11.10
CA SER A 49 16.38 0.32 10.91
C SER A 49 15.99 0.32 9.43
N ILE A 50 14.99 -0.48 9.08
CA ILE A 50 14.46 -0.56 7.71
C ILE A 50 12.94 -0.38 7.70
N ILE A 51 12.46 0.47 6.79
CA ILE A 51 11.06 0.49 6.37
C ILE A 51 10.98 -0.14 4.98
N HIS A 52 10.37 -1.33 4.90
CA HIS A 52 10.31 -2.14 3.69
C HIS A 52 8.99 -1.92 2.95
N CYS A 53 8.99 -0.94 2.02
CA CYS A 53 7.85 -0.61 1.16
C CYS A 53 7.94 -1.25 -0.24
N ALA A 54 9.10 -1.79 -0.62
CA ALA A 54 9.28 -2.36 -1.95
C ALA A 54 8.39 -3.58 -2.16
N ALA A 55 7.66 -3.58 -3.26
CA ALA A 55 6.82 -4.69 -3.71
C ALA A 55 6.44 -4.52 -5.17
N ARG A 56 6.18 -5.60 -5.88
CA ARG A 56 5.43 -5.56 -7.12
C ARG A 56 3.94 -5.45 -6.79
N VAL A 57 3.35 -4.31 -7.07
CA VAL A 57 1.94 -4.01 -6.80
C VAL A 57 1.19 -3.68 -8.09
N GLY A 58 -0.11 -3.90 -8.11
CA GLY A 58 -0.95 -3.57 -9.25
C GLY A 58 -2.42 -3.81 -8.98
N GLY A 59 -3.27 -3.28 -9.86
CA GLY A 59 -4.71 -3.49 -9.82
C GLY A 59 -5.13 -4.94 -10.07
N VAL A 60 -6.44 -5.19 -10.01
CA VAL A 60 -7.03 -6.54 -10.17
C VAL A 60 -6.65 -7.16 -11.51
N GLY A 61 -6.66 -6.37 -12.61
CA GLY A 61 -6.28 -6.86 -13.94
C GLY A 61 -4.85 -7.40 -13.99
N SER A 62 -3.88 -6.68 -13.45
CA SER A 62 -2.49 -7.12 -13.37
C SER A 62 -2.34 -8.39 -12.54
N ASN A 63 -3.00 -8.47 -11.38
CA ASN A 63 -2.95 -9.64 -10.51
C ASN A 63 -3.50 -10.90 -11.19
N ILE A 64 -4.56 -10.77 -12.00
CA ILE A 64 -5.14 -11.89 -12.74
C ILE A 64 -4.21 -12.36 -13.86
N ASN A 65 -3.56 -11.44 -14.58
CA ASN A 65 -2.78 -11.73 -15.77
C ASN A 65 -1.36 -12.21 -15.48
N TYR A 66 -0.75 -11.78 -14.35
CA TYR A 66 0.65 -12.02 -14.02
C TYR A 66 0.82 -12.74 -12.67
N LYS A 67 -0.01 -13.76 -12.43
CA LYS A 67 -0.07 -14.49 -11.14
C LYS A 67 1.28 -15.04 -10.68
N GLY A 68 2.02 -15.67 -11.60
CA GLY A 68 3.32 -16.27 -11.29
C GLY A 68 4.35 -15.22 -10.89
N GLU A 69 4.45 -14.14 -11.65
CA GLU A 69 5.39 -13.06 -11.42
C GLU A 69 5.05 -12.30 -10.12
N PHE A 70 3.76 -12.03 -9.85
CA PHE A 70 3.35 -11.40 -8.59
C PHE A 70 3.72 -12.23 -7.38
N PHE A 71 3.60 -13.57 -7.46
CA PHE A 71 4.04 -14.45 -6.40
C PHE A 71 5.55 -14.44 -6.27
N PHE A 72 6.26 -14.78 -7.36
CA PHE A 72 7.71 -14.96 -7.35
C PHE A 72 8.46 -13.70 -6.92
N GLU A 73 8.18 -12.57 -7.58
CA GLU A 73 8.90 -11.33 -7.26
C GLU A 73 8.63 -10.87 -5.82
N ASN A 74 7.38 -10.92 -5.34
CA ASN A 74 7.10 -10.50 -3.97
C ASN A 74 7.69 -11.46 -2.91
N ILE A 75 7.68 -12.77 -3.15
CA ILE A 75 8.34 -13.73 -2.24
C ILE A 75 9.85 -13.44 -2.17
N MET A 76 10.51 -13.26 -3.32
CA MET A 76 11.94 -12.99 -3.35
C MET A 76 12.29 -11.66 -2.70
N ILE A 77 11.63 -10.57 -3.09
CA ILE A 77 11.85 -9.23 -2.50
C ILE A 77 11.73 -9.29 -0.98
N ASN A 78 10.62 -9.80 -0.47
CA ASN A 78 10.35 -9.80 0.97
C ASN A 78 11.35 -10.70 1.72
N THR A 79 11.56 -11.93 1.25
CA THR A 79 12.45 -12.91 1.91
C THR A 79 13.91 -12.42 1.91
N ASN A 80 14.38 -11.90 0.79
CA ASN A 80 15.74 -11.38 0.67
C ASN A 80 15.97 -10.21 1.61
N VAL A 81 15.06 -9.22 1.63
CA VAL A 81 15.22 -8.03 2.49
C VAL A 81 15.20 -8.41 3.97
N ILE A 82 14.25 -9.25 4.41
CA ILE A 82 14.12 -9.64 5.81
C ILE A 82 15.34 -10.47 6.27
N GLU A 83 15.83 -11.41 5.43
CA GLU A 83 17.01 -12.21 5.76
C GLU A 83 18.29 -11.38 5.73
N ALA A 84 18.48 -10.53 4.71
CA ALA A 84 19.63 -9.63 4.64
C ALA A 84 19.65 -8.67 5.84
N ALA A 85 18.49 -8.14 6.26
CA ALA A 85 18.38 -7.30 7.45
C ALA A 85 18.85 -8.04 8.71
N ARG A 86 18.44 -9.30 8.90
CA ARG A 86 18.90 -10.13 10.03
C ARG A 86 20.42 -10.32 10.01
N ILE A 87 20.99 -10.68 8.85
CA ILE A 87 22.45 -10.93 8.73
C ILE A 87 23.26 -9.64 8.94
N CYS A 88 22.75 -8.51 8.46
CA CYS A 88 23.37 -7.19 8.65
C CYS A 88 23.16 -6.59 10.05
N GLY A 89 22.42 -7.26 10.94
CA GLY A 89 22.23 -6.81 12.31
C GLY A 89 21.26 -5.63 12.47
N VAL A 90 20.31 -5.49 11.53
CA VAL A 90 19.25 -4.47 11.61
C VAL A 90 18.41 -4.69 12.87
N LYS A 91 18.25 -3.64 13.64
CA LYS A 91 17.58 -3.70 14.96
C LYS A 91 16.06 -3.66 14.86
N LYS A 92 15.53 -2.83 13.94
CA LYS A 92 14.10 -2.65 13.71
C LYS A 92 13.79 -2.76 12.22
N LEU A 93 12.77 -3.57 11.87
CA LEU A 93 12.26 -3.65 10.51
C LEU A 93 10.75 -3.54 10.52
N ILE A 94 10.21 -2.69 9.66
CA ILE A 94 8.77 -2.56 9.41
C ILE A 94 8.49 -3.04 7.99
N ALA A 95 7.64 -4.06 7.83
CA ALA A 95 7.26 -4.56 6.52
C ALA A 95 5.76 -4.34 6.24
N PHE A 96 5.46 -3.93 5.01
CA PHE A 96 4.09 -3.69 4.58
C PHE A 96 3.42 -4.96 4.06
N LEU A 97 2.32 -5.33 4.68
CA LEU A 97 1.32 -6.25 4.15
C LEU A 97 0.31 -5.48 3.27
N SER A 98 -0.88 -6.01 3.13
CA SER A 98 -2.04 -5.39 2.46
C SER A 98 -3.29 -6.10 2.93
N THR A 99 -4.44 -5.45 2.90
CA THR A 99 -5.73 -6.08 3.24
C THR A 99 -6.09 -7.30 2.37
N CYS A 100 -5.40 -7.53 1.23
CA CYS A 100 -5.58 -8.75 0.45
C CYS A 100 -5.12 -10.03 1.17
N VAL A 101 -4.31 -9.92 2.25
CA VAL A 101 -3.91 -11.07 3.08
C VAL A 101 -5.07 -11.73 3.82
N PHE A 102 -6.17 -11.02 4.02
CA PHE A 102 -7.35 -11.59 4.69
C PHE A 102 -8.09 -12.57 3.81
N PRO A 103 -8.77 -13.58 4.42
CA PRO A 103 -9.63 -14.49 3.68
C PRO A 103 -10.72 -13.78 2.87
N ASP A 104 -11.14 -14.43 1.78
CA ASP A 104 -12.29 -13.96 1.00
C ASP A 104 -13.61 -14.17 1.73
N ASP A 105 -13.80 -15.38 2.26
CA ASP A 105 -14.93 -15.72 3.12
C ASP A 105 -14.56 -15.45 4.58
N ILE A 106 -14.97 -14.29 5.07
CA ILE A 106 -14.62 -13.83 6.42
C ILE A 106 -15.72 -12.96 7.02
N GLU A 107 -15.88 -13.08 8.32
CA GLU A 107 -16.77 -12.24 9.10
C GLU A 107 -16.14 -10.85 9.35
N TYR A 108 -16.86 -9.79 9.01
CA TYR A 108 -16.42 -8.41 9.19
C TYR A 108 -16.74 -7.88 10.60
N PRO A 109 -15.98 -6.87 11.09
CA PRO A 109 -14.81 -6.23 10.45
C PRO A 109 -13.56 -7.12 10.44
N LEU A 110 -12.60 -6.78 9.57
CA LEU A 110 -11.28 -7.40 9.55
C LEU A 110 -10.52 -7.00 10.81
N THR A 111 -9.93 -8.00 11.50
CA THR A 111 -9.04 -7.81 12.64
C THR A 111 -7.73 -8.55 12.40
N GLU A 112 -6.65 -8.13 13.04
CA GLU A 112 -5.29 -8.64 12.83
C GLU A 112 -5.20 -10.17 12.98
N SER A 113 -5.91 -10.72 13.95
CA SER A 113 -5.93 -12.18 14.23
C SER A 113 -6.52 -13.04 13.11
N LYS A 114 -7.24 -12.43 12.15
CA LYS A 114 -7.94 -13.15 11.07
C LYS A 114 -7.10 -13.38 9.82
N ILE A 115 -5.84 -12.92 9.76
CA ILE A 115 -4.99 -12.99 8.54
C ILE A 115 -4.91 -14.41 7.98
N HIS A 116 -4.75 -15.42 8.84
CA HIS A 116 -4.52 -16.81 8.46
C HIS A 116 -5.74 -17.71 8.57
N SER A 117 -6.95 -17.18 8.77
CA SER A 117 -8.15 -17.98 9.06
C SER A 117 -8.84 -18.60 7.83
N GLY A 118 -8.31 -18.41 6.62
CA GLY A 118 -8.87 -18.99 5.40
C GLY A 118 -8.11 -18.59 4.14
N GLU A 119 -8.64 -18.92 2.95
CA GLU A 119 -8.00 -18.63 1.68
C GLU A 119 -8.26 -17.20 1.21
N PRO A 120 -7.24 -16.48 0.66
CA PRO A 120 -7.43 -15.19 0.06
C PRO A 120 -8.30 -15.23 -1.19
N HIS A 121 -8.82 -14.06 -1.60
CA HIS A 121 -9.63 -13.93 -2.80
C HIS A 121 -8.91 -14.45 -4.06
N SER A 122 -9.61 -15.21 -4.90
CA SER A 122 -9.08 -15.93 -6.08
C SER A 122 -8.42 -15.03 -7.12
N SER A 123 -8.79 -13.75 -7.20
CA SER A 123 -8.22 -12.80 -8.18
C SER A 123 -6.78 -12.40 -7.88
N ASN A 124 -6.35 -12.43 -6.60
CA ASN A 124 -5.04 -11.95 -6.18
C ASN A 124 -4.35 -12.86 -5.14
N TYR A 125 -4.80 -14.13 -5.00
CA TYR A 125 -4.24 -15.04 -4.01
C TYR A 125 -2.71 -15.21 -4.07
N PRO A 126 -2.03 -15.17 -5.23
CA PRO A 126 -0.58 -15.33 -5.26
C PRO A 126 0.15 -14.18 -4.54
N TYR A 127 -0.27 -12.95 -4.81
CA TYR A 127 0.23 -11.77 -4.10
C TYR A 127 -0.12 -11.82 -2.60
N ALA A 128 -1.35 -12.20 -2.27
CA ALA A 128 -1.81 -12.29 -0.90
C ALA A 128 -1.00 -13.32 -0.08
N TYR A 129 -0.73 -14.50 -0.65
CA TYR A 129 0.12 -15.50 0.01
C TYR A 129 1.58 -15.02 0.14
N ALA A 130 2.14 -14.38 -0.89
CA ALA A 130 3.48 -13.79 -0.78
C ALA A 130 3.56 -12.77 0.37
N LYS A 131 2.52 -11.96 0.55
CA LYS A 131 2.42 -11.01 1.68
C LYS A 131 2.16 -11.69 3.03
N ARG A 132 1.38 -12.78 3.08
CA ARG A 132 1.24 -13.58 4.32
C ARG A 132 2.57 -14.18 4.79
N MET A 133 3.44 -14.58 3.86
CA MET A 133 4.75 -15.15 4.21
C MET A 133 5.66 -14.12 4.89
N VAL A 134 5.46 -12.83 4.65
CA VAL A 134 6.13 -11.76 5.42
C VAL A 134 5.79 -11.86 6.90
N ASP A 135 4.51 -11.97 7.25
CA ASP A 135 4.08 -12.13 8.64
C ASP A 135 4.65 -13.39 9.28
N ILE A 136 4.60 -14.52 8.57
CA ILE A 136 5.17 -15.79 9.05
C ILE A 136 6.68 -15.68 9.26
N GLN A 137 7.42 -15.10 8.32
CA GLN A 137 8.88 -14.93 8.43
C GLN A 137 9.24 -14.01 9.60
N ILE A 138 8.54 -12.89 9.76
CA ILE A 138 8.74 -11.96 10.87
C ILE A 138 8.51 -12.64 12.22
N ARG A 139 7.39 -13.34 12.40
CA ARG A 139 7.11 -14.07 13.64
C ARG A 139 8.19 -15.11 13.96
N ALA A 140 8.53 -15.95 12.98
CA ALA A 140 9.57 -16.96 13.15
C ALA A 140 10.93 -16.33 13.55
N TYR A 141 11.28 -15.18 12.96
CA TYR A 141 12.54 -14.49 13.26
C TYR A 141 12.52 -13.80 14.62
N ARG A 142 11.38 -13.26 15.04
CA ARG A 142 11.19 -12.75 16.40
C ARG A 142 11.37 -13.86 17.42
N GLU A 143 10.69 -14.98 17.22
CA GLU A 143 10.76 -16.14 18.15
C GLU A 143 12.17 -16.73 18.22
N GLN A 144 12.83 -16.93 17.10
CA GLN A 144 14.12 -17.61 17.05
C GLN A 144 15.31 -16.71 17.38
N TYR A 145 15.28 -15.44 16.95
CA TYR A 145 16.43 -14.54 17.02
C TYR A 145 16.23 -13.33 17.94
N GLY A 146 15.03 -13.14 18.48
CA GLY A 146 14.72 -12.00 19.35
C GLY A 146 14.71 -10.65 18.63
N LEU A 147 14.41 -10.63 17.30
CA LEU A 147 14.46 -9.42 16.49
C LEU A 147 13.20 -8.57 16.66
N ASN A 148 13.36 -7.24 16.68
CA ASN A 148 12.23 -6.31 16.69
C ASN A 148 11.77 -5.99 15.26
N TYR A 149 11.22 -7.01 14.56
CA TYR A 149 10.63 -6.88 13.24
C TYR A 149 9.11 -6.92 13.36
N VAL A 150 8.42 -6.01 12.68
CA VAL A 150 6.97 -5.87 12.76
C VAL A 150 6.37 -5.74 11.36
N SER A 151 5.10 -6.07 11.23
CA SER A 151 4.36 -5.86 9.98
C SER A 151 3.17 -4.94 10.19
N VAL A 152 2.80 -4.19 9.14
CA VAL A 152 1.67 -3.26 9.13
C VAL A 152 0.75 -3.56 7.96
N ILE A 153 -0.55 -3.34 8.13
CA ILE A 153 -1.58 -3.67 7.14
C ILE A 153 -2.36 -2.40 6.77
N PRO A 154 -1.89 -1.61 5.81
CA PRO A 154 -2.68 -0.47 5.36
C PRO A 154 -3.90 -0.93 4.55
N THR A 155 -4.98 -0.18 4.63
CA THR A 155 -6.12 -0.27 3.71
C THR A 155 -5.72 0.28 2.33
N ASN A 156 -6.66 0.77 1.51
CA ASN A 156 -6.29 1.26 0.17
C ASN A 156 -5.54 2.59 0.28
N VAL A 157 -4.22 2.54 0.19
CA VAL A 157 -3.38 3.74 0.23
C VAL A 157 -3.50 4.50 -1.09
N TYR A 158 -3.58 5.84 -1.02
CA TYR A 158 -3.60 6.72 -2.18
C TYR A 158 -2.83 8.02 -1.88
N GLY A 159 -2.37 8.71 -2.91
CA GLY A 159 -1.65 9.98 -2.73
C GLY A 159 -0.71 10.32 -3.88
N PRO A 160 0.15 11.32 -3.70
CA PRO A 160 1.25 11.64 -4.59
C PRO A 160 2.18 10.45 -4.85
N ASN A 161 2.78 10.41 -6.03
CA ASN A 161 3.68 9.31 -6.46
C ASN A 161 3.03 7.92 -6.56
N ASP A 162 1.70 7.83 -6.58
CA ASP A 162 1.01 6.56 -6.85
C ASP A 162 1.22 6.08 -8.30
N ASN A 163 0.73 4.89 -8.60
CA ASN A 163 0.67 4.38 -9.96
C ASN A 163 -0.65 4.79 -10.62
N PHE A 164 -0.61 5.82 -11.44
CA PHE A 164 -1.76 6.36 -12.17
C PHE A 164 -2.05 5.63 -13.51
N ASN A 165 -1.38 4.51 -13.78
CA ASN A 165 -1.65 3.73 -14.98
C ASN A 165 -3.12 3.24 -14.98
N ILE A 166 -3.82 3.46 -16.09
CA ILE A 166 -5.26 3.19 -16.21
C ILE A 166 -5.58 1.69 -16.13
N ASP A 167 -4.68 0.84 -16.63
CA ASP A 167 -4.89 -0.60 -16.73
C ASP A 167 -4.32 -1.36 -15.52
N ASN A 168 -3.23 -0.86 -14.96
CA ASN A 168 -2.44 -1.54 -13.94
C ASN A 168 -2.44 -0.85 -12.56
N GLY A 169 -2.95 0.37 -12.47
CA GLY A 169 -3.05 1.12 -11.21
C GLY A 169 -4.22 0.66 -10.33
N HIS A 170 -4.22 1.13 -9.09
CA HIS A 170 -5.38 1.00 -8.21
C HIS A 170 -6.53 1.90 -8.67
N VAL A 171 -7.73 1.65 -8.12
CA VAL A 171 -8.95 2.32 -8.57
C VAL A 171 -8.86 3.86 -8.51
N LEU A 172 -8.43 4.42 -7.39
CA LEU A 172 -8.44 5.88 -7.17
C LEU A 172 -7.45 6.60 -8.13
N PRO A 173 -6.16 6.25 -8.21
CA PRO A 173 -5.23 6.90 -9.13
C PRO A 173 -5.61 6.69 -10.60
N ALA A 174 -6.13 5.51 -10.98
CA ALA A 174 -6.62 5.27 -12.33
C ALA A 174 -7.82 6.17 -12.68
N LEU A 175 -8.74 6.40 -11.74
CA LEU A 175 -9.87 7.33 -11.92
C LEU A 175 -9.41 8.77 -12.07
N ILE A 176 -8.42 9.23 -11.29
CA ILE A 176 -7.81 10.56 -11.45
C ILE A 176 -7.27 10.72 -12.87
N HIS A 177 -6.51 9.75 -13.36
CA HIS A 177 -5.94 9.80 -14.72
C HIS A 177 -7.02 9.80 -15.80
N LYS A 178 -8.04 8.94 -15.68
CA LYS A 178 -9.17 8.92 -16.62
C LYS A 178 -9.92 10.26 -16.65
N CYS A 179 -10.17 10.86 -15.49
CA CYS A 179 -10.83 12.16 -15.39
C CYS A 179 -9.99 13.27 -16.02
N TYR A 180 -8.69 13.27 -15.80
CA TYR A 180 -7.75 14.20 -16.44
C TYR A 180 -7.78 14.12 -17.95
N LEU A 181 -7.73 12.89 -18.50
CA LEU A 181 -7.82 12.69 -19.95
C LEU A 181 -9.18 13.13 -20.52
N ALA A 182 -10.28 12.81 -19.82
CA ALA A 182 -11.62 13.22 -20.22
C ALA A 182 -11.73 14.76 -20.29
N LYS A 183 -11.19 15.46 -19.28
CA LYS A 183 -11.16 16.93 -19.26
C LYS A 183 -10.36 17.51 -20.42
N ASN A 184 -9.15 17.02 -20.65
CA ASN A 184 -8.26 17.57 -21.67
C ASN A 184 -8.71 17.27 -23.11
N ASN A 185 -9.40 16.15 -23.32
CA ASN A 185 -9.89 15.72 -24.63
C ASN A 185 -11.36 16.13 -24.89
N ASN A 186 -12.02 16.80 -23.93
CA ASN A 186 -13.46 17.13 -23.99
C ASN A 186 -14.34 15.90 -24.30
N THR A 187 -14.08 14.78 -23.61
CA THR A 187 -14.81 13.52 -23.75
C THR A 187 -15.51 13.13 -22.47
N ASP A 188 -16.45 12.17 -22.52
CA ASP A 188 -17.08 11.62 -21.33
C ASP A 188 -16.05 10.93 -20.42
N PHE A 189 -16.22 11.10 -19.12
CA PHE A 189 -15.44 10.38 -18.11
C PHE A 189 -16.04 8.99 -17.89
N SER A 190 -15.46 7.96 -18.48
CA SER A 190 -15.93 6.57 -18.36
C SER A 190 -15.43 5.89 -17.12
N VAL A 191 -16.36 5.42 -16.28
CA VAL A 191 -16.11 4.68 -15.04
C VAL A 191 -16.71 3.28 -15.13
N TRP A 192 -15.95 2.25 -14.78
CA TRP A 192 -16.42 0.88 -14.78
C TRP A 192 -17.28 0.57 -13.55
N GLY A 193 -18.33 -0.24 -13.77
CA GLY A 193 -19.21 -0.73 -12.73
C GLY A 193 -20.31 0.26 -12.34
N SER A 194 -21.02 -0.08 -11.28
CA SER A 194 -22.17 0.69 -10.76
C SER A 194 -21.78 1.86 -9.84
N GLY A 195 -20.54 1.88 -9.35
CA GLY A 195 -20.08 2.84 -8.35
C GLY A 195 -20.56 2.55 -6.91
N LYS A 196 -21.34 1.49 -6.70
CA LYS A 196 -21.90 1.12 -5.37
C LYS A 196 -20.90 0.50 -4.39
N PRO A 197 -19.85 -0.25 -4.82
CA PRO A 197 -18.90 -0.84 -3.89
C PRO A 197 -18.28 0.17 -2.95
N LEU A 198 -18.10 -0.27 -1.70
CA LEU A 198 -17.52 0.54 -0.62
C LEU A 198 -16.04 0.20 -0.43
N ARG A 199 -15.23 1.19 -0.18
CA ARG A 199 -13.80 1.03 0.13
C ARG A 199 -13.38 1.95 1.27
N GLU A 200 -12.42 1.49 2.03
CA GLU A 200 -11.67 2.32 2.97
C GLU A 200 -10.41 2.81 2.27
N PHE A 201 -10.17 4.11 2.33
CA PHE A 201 -8.97 4.74 1.78
C PHE A 201 -8.18 5.42 2.89
N ILE A 202 -6.85 5.35 2.79
CA ILE A 202 -5.94 6.03 3.70
C ILE A 202 -4.90 6.84 2.90
N TYR A 203 -4.69 8.08 3.31
CA TYR A 203 -3.78 8.98 2.61
C TYR A 203 -2.31 8.62 2.90
N SER A 204 -1.44 8.69 1.91
CA SER A 204 -0.05 8.22 2.01
C SER A 204 0.77 8.93 3.07
N GLU A 205 0.54 10.24 3.32
CA GLU A 205 1.19 10.98 4.41
C GLU A 205 0.76 10.46 5.79
N ASP A 206 -0.49 10.01 5.95
CA ASP A 206 -0.95 9.44 7.21
C ASP A 206 -0.34 8.07 7.44
N VAL A 207 -0.22 7.26 6.38
CA VAL A 207 0.52 5.99 6.45
C VAL A 207 1.99 6.22 6.83
N ALA A 208 2.63 7.25 6.28
CA ALA A 208 4.00 7.61 6.63
C ALA A 208 4.13 7.97 8.12
N LYS A 209 3.25 8.84 8.65
CA LYS A 209 3.24 9.21 10.08
C LYS A 209 3.01 8.01 11.00
N LEU A 210 2.05 7.14 10.64
CA LEU A 210 1.79 5.91 11.39
C LEU A 210 3.00 4.95 11.35
N THR A 211 3.71 4.90 10.22
CA THR A 211 4.91 4.08 10.09
C THR A 211 6.08 4.64 10.90
N GLU A 212 6.24 5.96 10.95
CA GLU A 212 7.22 6.62 11.81
C GLU A 212 6.91 6.35 13.29
N TRP A 213 5.64 6.41 13.70
CA TRP A 213 5.23 6.00 15.05
C TRP A 213 5.54 4.52 15.34
N VAL A 214 5.26 3.60 14.41
CA VAL A 214 5.61 2.17 14.56
C VAL A 214 7.12 1.97 14.70
N LEU A 215 7.92 2.78 14.02
CA LEU A 215 9.38 2.71 14.10
C LEU A 215 9.86 2.97 15.55
N ASP A 216 9.23 3.91 16.22
CA ASP A 216 9.66 4.39 17.53
C ASP A 216 9.00 3.66 18.69
N GLU A 217 7.72 3.28 18.58
CA GLU A 217 6.92 2.90 19.75
C GLU A 217 6.22 1.53 19.67
N TYR A 218 6.09 0.92 18.47
CA TYR A 218 5.37 -0.34 18.33
C TYR A 218 6.31 -1.51 18.11
N ASP A 219 6.34 -2.49 19.04
CA ASP A 219 7.21 -3.67 18.98
C ASP A 219 6.50 -4.99 19.32
N GLU A 220 5.20 -5.05 19.10
CA GLU A 220 4.45 -6.29 19.23
C GLU A 220 4.70 -7.24 18.04
N ASP A 221 4.47 -8.52 18.28
CA ASP A 221 4.57 -9.57 17.25
C ASP A 221 3.35 -9.63 16.33
N GLU A 222 2.19 -9.18 16.81
CA GLU A 222 0.97 -9.10 15.99
C GLU A 222 1.03 -7.87 15.07
N PRO A 223 0.65 -8.00 13.80
CA PRO A 223 0.51 -6.85 12.90
C PRO A 223 -0.44 -5.78 13.44
N ILE A 224 -0.41 -4.59 12.85
CA ILE A 224 -1.39 -3.53 13.13
C ILE A 224 -2.02 -3.03 11.84
N ILE A 225 -3.35 -2.91 11.83
CA ILE A 225 -4.11 -2.42 10.68
C ILE A 225 -4.11 -0.88 10.68
N PHE A 226 -3.67 -0.29 9.57
CA PHE A 226 -3.77 1.15 9.33
C PHE A 226 -5.03 1.43 8.54
N THR A 227 -6.07 1.87 9.22
CA THR A 227 -7.38 2.17 8.64
C THR A 227 -8.05 3.35 9.32
N THR A 228 -8.77 4.12 8.52
CA THR A 228 -9.68 5.14 9.03
C THR A 228 -10.95 4.54 9.62
N SER A 229 -11.29 3.30 9.22
CA SER A 229 -12.60 2.64 9.41
C SER A 229 -13.77 3.42 8.78
N GLU A 230 -13.49 4.29 7.84
CA GLU A 230 -14.50 5.04 7.09
C GLU A 230 -14.64 4.45 5.69
N GLU A 231 -15.83 3.94 5.39
CA GLU A 231 -16.17 3.41 4.06
C GLU A 231 -16.78 4.51 3.20
N ILE A 232 -16.32 4.62 1.97
CA ILE A 232 -16.88 5.53 0.95
C ILE A 232 -17.19 4.75 -0.32
N SER A 233 -18.28 5.11 -1.02
CA SER A 233 -18.62 4.49 -2.29
C SER A 233 -17.70 4.96 -3.42
N ILE A 234 -17.46 4.10 -4.41
CA ILE A 234 -16.71 4.51 -5.61
C ILE A 234 -17.40 5.69 -6.32
N LYS A 235 -18.73 5.75 -6.23
CA LYS A 235 -19.50 6.87 -6.78
C LYS A 235 -19.13 8.20 -6.13
N ASP A 236 -19.04 8.22 -4.80
CA ASP A 236 -18.69 9.43 -4.05
C ASP A 236 -17.21 9.82 -4.30
N VAL A 237 -16.31 8.83 -4.38
CA VAL A 237 -14.90 9.06 -4.78
C VAL A 237 -14.83 9.72 -6.16
N VAL A 238 -15.61 9.24 -7.13
CA VAL A 238 -15.69 9.84 -8.48
C VAL A 238 -16.19 11.29 -8.40
N GLY A 239 -17.20 11.56 -7.56
CA GLY A 239 -17.69 12.93 -7.31
C GLY A 239 -16.57 13.85 -6.81
N LEU A 240 -15.84 13.41 -5.79
CA LEU A 240 -14.71 14.18 -5.23
C LEU A 240 -13.58 14.41 -6.25
N ILE A 241 -13.30 13.43 -7.11
CA ILE A 241 -12.32 13.59 -8.20
C ILE A 241 -12.79 14.60 -9.24
N VAL A 242 -14.07 14.53 -9.63
CA VAL A 242 -14.71 15.46 -10.59
C VAL A 242 -14.61 16.90 -10.07
N ASP A 243 -14.96 17.10 -8.80
CA ASP A 243 -14.91 18.42 -8.15
C ASP A 243 -13.47 18.94 -8.07
N ALA A 244 -12.53 18.11 -7.58
CA ALA A 244 -11.13 18.47 -7.47
C ALA A 244 -10.45 18.74 -8.83
N MET A 245 -10.84 18.00 -9.87
CA MET A 245 -10.35 18.19 -11.25
C MET A 245 -10.98 19.42 -11.93
N GLY A 246 -12.12 19.91 -11.42
CA GLY A 246 -12.95 20.90 -12.12
C GLY A 246 -13.42 20.38 -13.48
N TYR A 247 -13.91 19.13 -13.50
CA TYR A 247 -14.43 18.50 -14.71
C TYR A 247 -15.94 18.75 -14.83
N GLU A 248 -16.37 19.38 -15.92
CA GLU A 248 -17.77 19.76 -16.17
C GLU A 248 -18.49 18.84 -17.18
N GLY A 249 -17.79 17.82 -17.68
CA GLY A 249 -18.35 16.88 -18.65
C GLY A 249 -19.22 15.79 -17.99
N LYS A 250 -19.71 14.85 -18.79
CA LYS A 250 -20.56 13.77 -18.32
C LYS A 250 -19.75 12.59 -17.76
N VAL A 251 -20.14 12.09 -16.58
CA VAL A 251 -19.67 10.80 -16.05
C VAL A 251 -20.53 9.68 -16.63
N ASN A 252 -19.89 8.76 -17.34
CA ASN A 252 -20.53 7.61 -18.00
C ASN A 252 -20.20 6.31 -17.25
N TRP A 253 -21.19 5.75 -16.54
CA TRP A 253 -21.07 4.50 -15.78
C TRP A 253 -21.25 3.29 -16.71
N GLN A 254 -20.25 2.44 -16.77
CA GLN A 254 -20.26 1.19 -17.56
C GLN A 254 -20.70 0.03 -16.67
N GLU A 255 -22.00 -0.08 -16.39
CA GLU A 255 -22.58 -1.06 -15.47
C GLU A 255 -22.47 -2.52 -15.99
N ASP A 256 -22.13 -2.74 -17.26
CA ASP A 256 -21.79 -4.03 -17.85
C ASP A 256 -20.43 -4.59 -17.36
N LYS A 257 -19.60 -3.75 -16.75
CA LYS A 257 -18.31 -4.14 -16.18
C LYS A 257 -18.45 -4.55 -14.72
N PRO A 258 -17.63 -5.51 -14.24
CA PRO A 258 -17.73 -6.00 -12.86
C PRO A 258 -17.38 -4.94 -11.83
N ASP A 259 -18.13 -4.92 -10.72
CA ASP A 259 -17.91 -4.04 -9.57
C ASP A 259 -16.75 -4.47 -8.66
N GLY A 260 -16.35 -5.74 -8.71
CA GLY A 260 -15.45 -6.34 -7.72
C GLY A 260 -16.15 -6.64 -6.38
N GLN A 261 -15.37 -6.86 -5.30
CA GLN A 261 -15.89 -7.15 -3.97
C GLN A 261 -16.72 -5.95 -3.46
N TYR A 262 -17.92 -6.22 -2.89
CA TYR A 262 -18.86 -5.16 -2.50
C TYR A 262 -18.33 -4.28 -1.37
N ARG A 263 -17.84 -4.87 -0.26
CA ARG A 263 -17.25 -4.12 0.86
C ARG A 263 -16.20 -4.96 1.57
N LYS A 264 -15.33 -4.29 2.35
CA LYS A 264 -14.27 -4.95 3.13
C LYS A 264 -13.84 -4.08 4.32
N PRO A 265 -14.74 -3.86 5.30
CA PRO A 265 -14.45 -2.98 6.43
C PRO A 265 -13.43 -3.58 7.38
N SER A 266 -12.55 -2.75 7.91
CA SER A 266 -11.49 -3.08 8.87
C SER A 266 -11.78 -2.46 10.24
N ASP A 267 -11.29 -3.10 11.30
CA ASP A 267 -11.34 -2.59 12.67
C ASP A 267 -10.09 -1.74 12.98
N ASN A 268 -10.28 -0.55 13.55
CA ASN A 268 -9.19 0.31 13.99
C ASN A 268 -9.06 0.40 15.52
N SER A 269 -9.73 -0.45 16.26
CA SER A 269 -9.73 -0.41 17.73
C SER A 269 -8.33 -0.57 18.30
N LYS A 270 -7.52 -1.46 17.72
CA LYS A 270 -6.12 -1.64 18.11
C LYS A 270 -5.31 -0.37 17.86
N LEU A 271 -5.39 0.21 16.67
CA LEU A 271 -4.70 1.47 16.35
C LEU A 271 -5.13 2.61 17.28
N LYS A 272 -6.43 2.76 17.52
CA LYS A 272 -6.97 3.76 18.44
C LYS A 272 -6.56 3.55 19.90
N SER A 273 -6.30 2.33 20.32
CA SER A 273 -5.82 2.06 21.69
C SER A 273 -4.43 2.65 21.93
N TYR A 274 -3.60 2.73 20.90
CA TYR A 274 -2.28 3.36 20.96
C TYR A 274 -2.33 4.85 20.63
N LEU A 275 -3.11 5.24 19.65
CA LEU A 275 -3.17 6.59 19.12
C LEU A 275 -4.62 7.13 19.10
N PRO A 276 -5.23 7.36 20.28
CA PRO A 276 -6.65 7.77 20.36
C PRO A 276 -6.93 9.11 19.68
N ASP A 277 -5.94 10.00 19.66
CA ASP A 277 -6.07 11.37 19.12
C ASP A 277 -5.54 11.52 17.69
N PHE A 278 -5.11 10.41 17.03
CA PHE A 278 -4.60 10.49 15.67
C PHE A 278 -5.70 10.94 14.71
N LYS A 279 -5.43 12.01 13.98
CA LYS A 279 -6.36 12.59 13.02
C LYS A 279 -5.93 12.25 11.60
N PHE A 280 -6.75 11.44 10.95
CA PHE A 280 -6.57 11.13 9.53
C PHE A 280 -6.90 12.34 8.65
N THR A 281 -6.21 12.43 7.53
CA THR A 281 -6.53 13.39 6.48
C THR A 281 -7.93 13.07 5.91
N PRO A 282 -8.87 14.03 5.91
CA PRO A 282 -10.18 13.84 5.28
C PRO A 282 -10.04 13.44 3.81
N ILE A 283 -10.91 12.54 3.34
CA ILE A 283 -10.80 11.93 2.00
C ILE A 283 -10.85 12.98 0.88
N ASP A 284 -11.70 14.00 1.01
CA ASP A 284 -11.81 15.11 0.07
C ASP A 284 -10.51 15.93 -0.03
N VAL A 285 -9.88 16.19 1.11
CA VAL A 285 -8.58 16.89 1.17
C VAL A 285 -7.47 16.04 0.52
N GLY A 286 -7.41 14.75 0.84
CA GLY A 286 -6.41 13.84 0.27
C GLY A 286 -6.58 13.65 -1.23
N ILE A 287 -7.82 13.50 -1.73
CA ILE A 287 -8.12 13.42 -3.16
C ILE A 287 -7.72 14.71 -3.87
N LYS A 288 -8.07 15.87 -3.31
CA LYS A 288 -7.68 17.15 -3.88
C LYS A 288 -6.15 17.26 -4.05
N LYS A 289 -5.39 16.98 -3.00
CA LYS A 289 -3.91 16.97 -3.05
C LYS A 289 -3.37 15.99 -4.10
N SER A 290 -3.98 14.80 -4.22
CA SER A 290 -3.57 13.79 -5.20
C SER A 290 -3.84 14.24 -6.63
N VAL A 291 -4.98 14.88 -6.88
CA VAL A 291 -5.34 15.46 -8.19
C VAL A 291 -4.40 16.61 -8.55
N GLU A 292 -4.19 17.56 -7.64
CA GLU A 292 -3.28 18.70 -7.84
C GLU A 292 -1.87 18.20 -8.18
N TRP A 293 -1.34 17.27 -7.38
CA TRP A 293 -0.03 16.67 -7.63
C TRP A 293 0.05 15.99 -9.01
N PHE A 294 -0.98 15.21 -9.38
CA PHE A 294 -0.99 14.50 -10.66
C PHE A 294 -1.00 15.47 -11.84
N VAL A 295 -1.82 16.53 -11.77
CA VAL A 295 -1.90 17.55 -12.83
C VAL A 295 -0.56 18.27 -13.00
N GLU A 296 0.07 18.67 -11.89
CA GLU A 296 1.37 19.37 -11.91
C GLU A 296 2.53 18.48 -12.38
N ASN A 297 2.44 17.18 -12.11
CA ASN A 297 3.50 16.20 -12.40
C ASN A 297 3.15 15.23 -13.52
N TYR A 298 2.15 15.54 -14.37
CA TYR A 298 1.62 14.61 -15.37
C TYR A 298 2.71 13.95 -16.21
N GLU A 299 3.71 14.72 -16.69
CA GLU A 299 4.79 14.19 -17.54
C GLU A 299 5.72 13.20 -16.81
N LYS A 300 5.82 13.31 -15.50
CA LYS A 300 6.73 12.49 -14.66
C LYS A 300 6.00 11.39 -13.89
N ALA A 301 4.68 11.51 -13.77
CA ALA A 301 3.87 10.53 -13.03
C ALA A 301 3.96 9.14 -13.67
N ARG A 302 3.94 8.11 -12.84
CA ARG A 302 3.83 6.71 -13.30
C ARG A 302 2.44 6.50 -13.88
N LYS A 303 2.35 6.29 -15.19
CA LYS A 303 1.08 6.17 -15.93
C LYS A 303 1.18 5.20 -17.10
#